data_77be300924aaad429383ddc04b2ae291
#
_entry.id   77be300924aaad429383ddc04b2ae291
#
_cell.length_a   1.000
_cell.length_b   1.000
_cell.length_c   1.000
_cell.angle_alpha   90.00
_cell.angle_beta   90.00
_cell.angle_gamma   90.00
#
_symmetry.space_group_name_H-M   'P 1'
#
loop_
_entity.id
_entity.type
_entity.pdbx_description
1 polymer ?
#
loop_
_entity_poly.entity_id
_entity_poly.type
_entity_poly.pdbx_seq_one_letter_code
_entity_poly.pdbx_strand_id
1 'polypeptide(L)'
;DASRFDAIVMRLGANAQTVGTVIADRDPGIALINLSGAFMTSANPLRRAGLKALASALVAAGFAVPALAQNTIKVGVLHSLSGTMAISETVLKDTVLMAIDEINAKGGVLGKKLEPVVVDPASNWPLFAEKAKQLISQDKVAAVFGCWTSVSRKSVLPVFEQSNALLFYPVQYEGEELSPNVFYTGAAPNQQAIPAVEYLMSKDGGGAKRFVLLGTDYVYPRTTNKILRAFLKAKGIADADILEEYTPFGHSDYQSIIAKIKKFSSEGKKTAVVSTINGDSNVPFYKELGNQGLKAKDVPVVAFSVGEEELRGVDTKPLVGHLAAWNYFQSIKNPTNDEFIKKWSAYAKAKNIAGHKDKPLTNDPMEATYLGVHMWAQAVTKAKSTDVDKVRAAMYGQTFKAPSGITSKMDDKNHHLHKSVFIGEVQADGQFKVVWKTPGPVVADPWSDFIAENKGKANVPAKSK
;
A
#
# COMPACT_ATOMS: atom_id res chain seq x y z
N ASP A 1 28.81 -6.70 37.48
CA ASP A 1 28.68 -5.55 38.38
C ASP A 1 27.37 -4.81 38.07
N ALA A 2 26.34 -5.32 38.70
CA ALA A 2 25.02 -4.71 38.73
C ALA A 2 24.96 -3.80 39.98
N SER A 3 25.31 -2.55 39.85
CA SER A 3 25.08 -1.54 40.90
C SER A 3 25.41 -0.12 40.40
N ARG A 4 24.54 0.42 39.51
CA ARG A 4 24.50 1.87 39.21
C ARG A 4 23.28 2.25 38.32
N PHE A 5 22.08 1.80 38.69
CA PHE A 5 20.87 2.31 38.06
C PHE A 5 19.69 2.34 39.05
N ASP A 6 19.91 2.81 40.28
CA ASP A 6 18.82 3.07 41.23
C ASP A 6 19.15 4.36 41.99
N ALA A 7 18.92 5.50 41.36
CA ALA A 7 18.87 6.80 42.07
C ALA A 7 18.46 7.93 41.13
N ILE A 8 17.26 7.95 40.55
CA ILE A 8 16.56 9.17 40.06
C ILE A 8 15.06 8.83 39.88
N VAL A 9 14.38 8.42 40.92
CA VAL A 9 12.93 8.52 41.04
C VAL A 9 12.57 8.64 42.50
N MET A 10 12.77 9.82 43.04
CA MET A 10 12.07 10.36 44.22
C MET A 10 12.50 11.80 44.46
N ARG A 11 11.72 12.75 43.97
CA ARG A 11 11.45 14.08 44.54
C ARG A 11 10.79 14.93 43.49
N LEU A 12 9.49 15.08 43.61
CA LEU A 12 8.76 16.32 43.34
C LEU A 12 7.28 16.04 43.67
N GLY A 13 7.03 16.03 44.96
CA GLY A 13 5.71 16.25 45.48
C GLY A 13 5.63 17.70 45.97
N ALA A 14 4.49 18.31 45.77
CA ALA A 14 3.96 19.52 46.41
C ALA A 14 4.69 20.84 46.14
N ASN A 15 4.10 21.72 45.34
CA ASN A 15 3.49 22.95 45.86
C ASN A 15 2.77 23.72 44.76
N ALA A 16 1.59 24.17 45.11
CA ALA A 16 0.72 25.05 44.33
C ALA A 16 1.18 26.52 44.39
N GLN A 17 0.61 27.28 43.45
CA GLN A 17 0.56 28.76 43.40
C GLN A 17 1.81 29.49 42.88
N THR A 18 1.70 30.10 41.77
CA THR A 18 1.59 31.56 41.62
C THR A 18 1.41 31.93 40.15
N VAL A 19 0.51 32.89 39.96
CA VAL A 19 0.15 33.71 38.82
C VAL A 19 1.38 34.37 38.16
N GLY A 20 1.40 34.39 36.82
CA GLY A 20 2.36 35.17 36.04
C GLY A 20 1.77 35.58 34.69
N THR A 21 1.26 36.79 34.67
CA THR A 21 0.82 37.55 33.50
C THR A 21 1.97 37.79 32.53
N VAL A 22 1.77 37.55 31.21
CA VAL A 22 2.53 38.20 30.14
C VAL A 22 1.62 38.53 28.96
N ILE A 23 1.35 39.76 28.86
CA ILE A 23 1.09 40.77 27.86
C ILE A 23 0.96 40.31 26.40
N ALA A 24 -0.16 40.82 25.85
CA ALA A 24 -0.60 40.77 24.47
C ALA A 24 0.28 41.59 23.49
N ASP A 25 0.16 41.30 22.21
CA ASP A 25 0.09 42.33 21.18
C ASP A 25 -0.85 41.95 20.04
N ARG A 26 -1.86 42.84 19.85
CA ARG A 26 -2.63 43.31 18.66
C ARG A 26 -3.05 42.29 17.59
N ASP A 27 -4.32 42.27 17.23
CA ASP A 27 -5.12 43.32 16.57
C ASP A 27 -6.64 42.95 16.49
N PRO A 28 -7.55 43.85 16.07
CA PRO A 28 -8.85 44.05 16.67
C PRO A 28 -10.02 43.58 15.82
N GLY A 29 -11.18 43.35 16.45
CA GLY A 29 -12.43 43.24 15.72
C GLY A 29 -13.50 42.35 16.29
N ILE A 30 -13.83 42.45 17.58
CA ILE A 30 -15.13 42.00 18.08
C ILE A 30 -15.70 43.07 19.00
N ALA A 31 -16.74 43.74 18.53
CA ALA A 31 -17.51 44.71 19.32
C ALA A 31 -18.29 44.00 20.42
N LEU A 32 -17.87 44.14 21.65
CA LEU A 32 -18.64 43.82 22.85
C LEU A 32 -19.74 44.88 23.04
N ILE A 33 -20.99 44.49 22.81
CA ILE A 33 -22.14 45.34 23.19
C ILE A 33 -22.31 45.19 24.70
N ASN A 34 -21.94 46.24 25.38
CA ASN A 34 -22.13 46.38 26.83
C ASN A 34 -23.57 46.85 27.10
N LEU A 35 -24.44 45.97 27.58
CA LEU A 35 -25.79 46.27 28.03
C LEU A 35 -25.79 46.40 29.56
N SER A 36 -25.27 47.47 30.05
CA SER A 36 -25.50 47.88 31.45
C SER A 36 -26.26 49.18 31.50
N GLY A 37 -27.51 49.08 32.05
CA GLY A 37 -28.19 50.19 32.67
C GLY A 37 -29.28 50.87 31.88
N ALA A 38 -30.51 50.40 32.08
CA ALA A 38 -31.67 51.26 32.22
C ALA A 38 -32.81 50.47 32.90
N PHE A 39 -32.88 50.56 34.21
CA PHE A 39 -34.11 50.21 34.94
C PHE A 39 -35.14 51.31 34.73
N MET A 40 -36.16 51.07 33.92
CA MET A 40 -37.39 51.84 33.95
C MET A 40 -38.50 50.99 34.56
N THR A 41 -38.95 51.40 35.71
CA THR A 41 -40.15 50.92 36.41
C THR A 41 -41.42 51.32 35.62
N SER A 42 -42.06 50.35 34.99
CA SER A 42 -43.36 50.47 34.43
C SER A 42 -44.27 49.37 34.96
N ALA A 43 -45.26 49.79 35.74
CA ALA A 43 -46.23 48.93 36.37
C ALA A 43 -47.37 48.61 35.38
N ASN A 44 -47.19 47.63 34.50
CA ASN A 44 -48.32 47.12 33.73
C ASN A 44 -48.11 45.58 33.48
N PRO A 45 -48.92 44.74 34.15
CA PRO A 45 -48.74 43.28 34.16
C PRO A 45 -48.98 42.63 32.80
N LEU A 46 -49.71 43.24 31.86
CA LEU A 46 -49.96 42.69 30.51
C LEU A 46 -48.76 42.80 29.57
N ARG A 47 -47.86 43.75 29.78
CA ARG A 47 -46.57 43.84 28.99
C ARG A 47 -45.51 42.84 29.43
N ARG A 48 -45.53 42.36 30.68
CA ARG A 48 -44.58 41.35 31.18
C ARG A 48 -44.83 39.96 30.62
N ALA A 49 -46.07 39.62 30.28
CA ALA A 49 -46.41 38.33 29.69
C ALA A 49 -45.96 38.25 28.21
N GLY A 50 -46.07 39.33 27.44
CA GLY A 50 -45.64 39.39 26.04
C GLY A 50 -44.13 39.33 25.86
N LEU A 51 -43.35 40.01 26.73
CA LEU A 51 -41.88 39.96 26.65
C LEU A 51 -41.30 38.61 27.08
N LYS A 52 -41.91 37.91 28.04
CA LYS A 52 -41.48 36.56 28.43
C LYS A 52 -41.78 35.53 27.34
N ALA A 53 -42.89 35.67 26.63
CA ALA A 53 -43.24 34.79 25.50
C ALA A 53 -42.31 35.01 24.29
N LEU A 54 -41.92 36.27 23.99
CA LEU A 54 -40.96 36.53 22.91
C LEU A 54 -39.52 36.08 23.26
N ALA A 55 -39.07 36.25 24.51
CA ALA A 55 -37.77 35.78 24.96
C ALA A 55 -37.69 34.25 24.96
N SER A 56 -38.77 33.55 25.32
CA SER A 56 -38.81 32.08 25.27
C SER A 56 -38.89 31.52 23.84
N ALA A 57 -39.55 32.25 22.90
CA ALA A 57 -39.57 31.86 21.49
C ALA A 57 -38.22 32.08 20.78
N LEU A 58 -37.46 33.10 21.15
CA LEU A 58 -36.13 33.36 20.61
C LEU A 58 -35.06 32.36 21.15
N VAL A 59 -35.19 31.88 22.39
CA VAL A 59 -34.30 30.85 22.96
C VAL A 59 -34.62 29.46 22.40
N ALA A 60 -35.90 29.19 22.06
CA ALA A 60 -36.25 27.90 21.42
C ALA A 60 -35.87 27.82 19.93
N ALA A 61 -35.74 28.98 19.24
CA ALA A 61 -35.30 29.04 17.84
C ALA A 61 -33.77 29.02 17.66
N GLY A 62 -33.00 29.22 18.73
CA GLY A 62 -31.54 29.40 18.70
C GLY A 62 -30.73 28.12 18.83
N PHE A 63 -31.31 26.92 19.04
CA PHE A 63 -30.58 25.67 19.24
C PHE A 63 -31.02 24.50 18.34
N ALA A 64 -31.72 24.78 17.24
CA ALA A 64 -31.70 23.84 16.13
C ALA A 64 -30.47 24.13 15.26
N VAL A 65 -29.26 23.97 15.81
CA VAL A 65 -28.12 23.65 14.96
C VAL A 65 -28.49 22.31 14.34
N PRO A 66 -28.79 22.23 13.02
CA PRO A 66 -28.88 20.93 12.42
C PRO A 66 -27.58 20.27 12.76
N ALA A 67 -27.59 19.13 13.45
CA ALA A 67 -26.46 18.22 13.43
C ALA A 67 -26.22 17.99 11.94
N LEU A 68 -25.24 18.69 11.37
CA LEU A 68 -24.74 18.43 10.04
C LEU A 68 -24.28 16.99 10.14
N ALA A 69 -25.19 16.07 9.80
CA ALA A 69 -24.85 14.66 9.65
C ALA A 69 -23.57 14.69 8.82
N GLN A 70 -22.49 14.15 9.38
CA GLN A 70 -21.18 14.18 8.80
C GLN A 70 -21.30 13.73 7.35
N ASN A 71 -21.24 14.67 6.42
CA ASN A 71 -21.58 14.45 5.01
C ASN A 71 -20.39 13.79 4.28
N THR A 72 -19.64 12.98 5.04
CA THR A 72 -18.44 12.27 4.58
C THR A 72 -18.57 10.76 4.78
N ILE A 73 -17.84 10.01 3.98
CA ILE A 73 -17.59 8.59 4.16
C ILE A 73 -16.11 8.45 4.50
N LYS A 74 -15.80 7.98 5.71
CA LYS A 74 -14.42 7.74 6.13
C LYS A 74 -13.86 6.50 5.45
N VAL A 75 -12.61 6.57 5.00
CA VAL A 75 -11.83 5.46 4.46
C VAL A 75 -10.46 5.41 5.13
N GLY A 76 -10.01 4.23 5.50
CA GLY A 76 -8.73 4.02 6.17
C GLY A 76 -7.57 3.94 5.19
N VAL A 77 -6.44 4.53 5.56
CA VAL A 77 -5.16 4.44 4.84
C VAL A 77 -4.13 3.89 5.80
N LEU A 78 -3.71 2.64 5.58
CA LEU A 78 -2.88 1.86 6.49
C LEU A 78 -1.56 1.50 5.80
N HIS A 79 -0.60 2.43 5.80
CA HIS A 79 0.72 2.28 5.20
C HIS A 79 1.81 2.76 6.14
N SER A 80 2.96 2.07 6.17
CA SER A 80 4.13 2.51 6.94
C SER A 80 4.72 3.77 6.34
N LEU A 81 4.72 4.85 7.13
CA LEU A 81 5.31 6.14 6.79
C LEU A 81 6.71 6.32 7.42
N SER A 82 7.08 5.37 8.27
CA SER A 82 8.39 5.27 8.94
C SER A 82 8.86 3.81 9.00
N GLY A 83 10.16 3.59 9.31
CA GLY A 83 10.78 2.26 9.34
C GLY A 83 11.19 1.76 7.96
N THR A 84 11.57 0.47 7.88
CA THR A 84 12.20 -0.18 6.71
C THR A 84 11.33 -0.20 5.46
N MET A 85 10.00 -0.13 5.60
CA MET A 85 9.07 -0.15 4.48
C MET A 85 8.63 1.24 4.00
N ALA A 86 9.05 2.32 4.68
CA ALA A 86 8.65 3.67 4.31
C ALA A 86 9.05 4.05 2.88
N ILE A 87 10.18 3.53 2.38
CA ILE A 87 10.67 3.75 1.01
C ILE A 87 9.64 3.33 -0.04
N SER A 88 8.87 2.28 0.21
CA SER A 88 7.87 1.73 -0.71
C SER A 88 6.44 2.18 -0.39
N GLU A 89 6.11 2.36 0.91
CA GLU A 89 4.72 2.56 1.34
C GLU A 89 4.27 4.02 1.40
N THR A 90 5.19 4.98 1.58
CA THR A 90 4.82 6.40 1.70
C THR A 90 4.10 6.90 0.44
N VAL A 91 4.58 6.51 -0.73
CA VAL A 91 3.99 6.88 -2.01
C VAL A 91 2.60 6.26 -2.23
N LEU A 92 2.32 5.10 -1.64
CA LEU A 92 1.00 4.46 -1.72
C LEU A 92 -0.03 5.22 -0.90
N LYS A 93 0.32 5.71 0.29
CA LYS A 93 -0.52 6.63 1.06
C LYS A 93 -0.89 7.86 0.20
N ASP A 94 0.08 8.48 -0.47
CA ASP A 94 -0.18 9.63 -1.33
C ASP A 94 -1.02 9.28 -2.56
N THR A 95 -0.89 8.07 -3.10
CA THR A 95 -1.73 7.58 -4.20
C THR A 95 -3.18 7.39 -3.78
N VAL A 96 -3.43 6.85 -2.58
CA VAL A 96 -4.79 6.78 -2.02
C VAL A 96 -5.39 8.18 -1.89
N LEU A 97 -4.63 9.13 -1.33
CA LEU A 97 -5.10 10.51 -1.16
C LEU A 97 -5.38 11.20 -2.50
N MET A 98 -4.54 10.99 -3.52
CA MET A 98 -4.78 11.48 -4.87
C MET A 98 -6.08 10.93 -5.47
N ALA A 99 -6.30 9.62 -5.36
CA ALA A 99 -7.54 9.00 -5.86
C ALA A 99 -8.78 9.51 -5.12
N ILE A 100 -8.70 9.73 -3.81
CA ILE A 100 -9.76 10.35 -3.00
C ILE A 100 -10.03 11.78 -3.47
N ASP A 101 -8.99 12.60 -3.68
CA ASP A 101 -9.15 13.98 -4.18
C ASP A 101 -9.84 13.98 -5.55
N GLU A 102 -9.51 13.05 -6.47
CA GLU A 102 -10.17 12.90 -7.77
C GLU A 102 -11.66 12.53 -7.64
N ILE A 103 -11.98 11.58 -6.77
CA ILE A 103 -13.36 11.15 -6.51
C ILE A 103 -14.15 12.32 -5.91
N ASN A 104 -13.55 13.02 -4.96
CA ASN A 104 -14.15 14.17 -4.30
C ASN A 104 -14.39 15.35 -5.25
N ALA A 105 -13.48 15.60 -6.18
CA ALA A 105 -13.65 16.62 -7.22
C ALA A 105 -14.88 16.34 -8.11
N LYS A 106 -15.22 15.06 -8.32
CA LYS A 106 -16.40 14.61 -9.08
C LYS A 106 -17.70 14.52 -8.26
N GLY A 107 -17.71 14.99 -7.02
CA GLY A 107 -18.89 14.98 -6.15
C GLY A 107 -18.87 13.93 -5.04
N GLY A 108 -17.83 13.11 -4.97
CA GLY A 108 -17.70 12.04 -3.99
C GLY A 108 -18.46 10.77 -4.36
N VAL A 109 -18.90 10.00 -3.36
CA VAL A 109 -19.63 8.74 -3.53
C VAL A 109 -20.97 8.85 -2.79
N LEU A 110 -22.06 8.45 -3.41
CA LEU A 110 -23.42 8.59 -2.86
C LEU A 110 -23.74 10.03 -2.39
N GLY A 111 -23.22 11.05 -3.09
CA GLY A 111 -23.37 12.45 -2.72
C GLY A 111 -22.56 12.90 -1.50
N LYS A 112 -21.67 12.06 -1.00
CA LYS A 112 -20.80 12.34 0.15
C LYS A 112 -19.33 12.38 -0.27
N LYS A 113 -18.57 13.30 0.34
CA LYS A 113 -17.11 13.32 0.16
C LYS A 113 -16.46 12.16 0.91
N LEU A 114 -15.37 11.64 0.36
CA LEU A 114 -14.50 10.70 1.05
C LEU A 114 -13.58 11.47 2.00
N GLU A 115 -13.43 10.96 3.21
CA GLU A 115 -12.56 11.51 4.25
C GLU A 115 -11.49 10.45 4.59
N PRO A 116 -10.21 10.69 4.25
CA PRO A 116 -9.15 9.74 4.56
C PRO A 116 -8.79 9.80 6.05
N VAL A 117 -8.66 8.63 6.68
CA VAL A 117 -8.07 8.46 8.01
C VAL A 117 -6.74 7.75 7.83
N VAL A 118 -5.65 8.51 7.93
CA VAL A 118 -4.29 8.02 7.70
C VAL A 118 -3.67 7.60 9.03
N VAL A 119 -3.09 6.40 9.08
CA VAL A 119 -2.37 5.88 10.24
C VAL A 119 -1.01 5.33 9.81
N ASP A 120 0.01 5.51 10.66
CA ASP A 120 1.36 4.96 10.47
C ASP A 120 1.58 3.78 11.43
N PRO A 121 1.71 2.56 10.94
CA PRO A 121 2.11 1.40 11.72
C PRO A 121 3.64 1.22 11.82
N ALA A 122 4.44 2.17 11.32
CA ALA A 122 5.90 2.28 11.52
C ALA A 122 6.68 1.00 11.18
N SER A 123 6.28 0.25 10.14
CA SER A 123 6.87 -1.05 9.75
C SER A 123 6.88 -2.09 10.90
N ASN A 124 5.96 -1.95 11.84
CA ASN A 124 5.80 -2.83 13.01
C ASN A 124 4.54 -3.68 12.86
N TRP A 125 4.71 -4.99 12.69
CA TRP A 125 3.61 -5.90 12.35
C TRP A 125 2.49 -5.97 13.40
N PRO A 126 2.77 -6.07 14.73
CA PRO A 126 1.76 -5.93 15.77
C PRO A 126 0.99 -4.60 15.69
N LEU A 127 1.70 -3.50 15.45
CA LEU A 127 1.07 -2.17 15.35
C LEU A 127 0.13 -2.06 14.14
N PHE A 128 0.39 -2.79 13.04
CA PHE A 128 -0.58 -2.90 11.93
C PHE A 128 -1.94 -3.40 12.41
N ALA A 129 -1.99 -4.46 13.23
CA ALA A 129 -3.23 -5.01 13.75
C ALA A 129 -3.96 -4.02 14.69
N GLU A 130 -3.23 -3.31 15.54
CA GLU A 130 -3.79 -2.27 16.42
C GLU A 130 -4.39 -1.12 15.61
N LYS A 131 -3.67 -0.63 14.60
CA LYS A 131 -4.13 0.44 13.70
C LYS A 131 -5.32 0.00 12.85
N ALA A 132 -5.34 -1.23 12.36
CA ALA A 132 -6.52 -1.78 11.67
C ALA A 132 -7.74 -1.81 12.60
N LYS A 133 -7.58 -2.26 13.84
CA LYS A 133 -8.64 -2.25 14.85
C LYS A 133 -9.12 -0.83 15.16
N GLN A 134 -8.20 0.14 15.29
CA GLN A 134 -8.54 1.56 15.44
C GLN A 134 -9.42 2.06 14.29
N LEU A 135 -8.97 1.90 13.04
CA LEU A 135 -9.68 2.34 11.85
C LEU A 135 -11.10 1.76 11.76
N ILE A 136 -11.25 0.46 12.06
CA ILE A 136 -12.54 -0.24 11.95
C ILE A 136 -13.46 0.10 13.12
N SER A 137 -12.96 -0.02 14.36
CA SER A 137 -13.82 0.03 15.56
C SER A 137 -14.05 1.44 16.11
N GLN A 138 -13.06 2.33 15.99
CA GLN A 138 -13.12 3.70 16.53
C GLN A 138 -13.47 4.70 15.43
N ASP A 139 -12.71 4.70 14.33
CA ASP A 139 -12.89 5.66 13.23
C ASP A 139 -14.08 5.30 12.33
N LYS A 140 -14.55 4.03 12.36
CA LYS A 140 -15.70 3.53 11.59
C LYS A 140 -15.53 3.73 10.09
N VAL A 141 -14.34 3.43 9.56
CA VAL A 141 -14.07 3.53 8.13
C VAL A 141 -14.86 2.49 7.33
N ALA A 142 -15.29 2.85 6.12
CA ALA A 142 -16.07 1.98 5.24
C ALA A 142 -15.21 0.91 4.52
N ALA A 143 -13.93 1.19 4.32
CA ALA A 143 -12.93 0.27 3.78
C ALA A 143 -11.54 0.76 4.19
N VAL A 144 -10.53 -0.12 4.09
CA VAL A 144 -9.12 0.21 4.32
C VAL A 144 -8.31 -0.11 3.06
N PHE A 145 -7.44 0.82 2.67
CA PHE A 145 -6.45 0.65 1.61
C PHE A 145 -5.08 0.59 2.27
N GLY A 146 -4.34 -0.51 2.09
CA GLY A 146 -3.08 -0.58 2.82
C GLY A 146 -2.40 -1.93 2.85
N CYS A 147 -1.39 -1.96 3.71
CA CYS A 147 -0.36 -2.97 3.84
C CYS A 147 0.57 -3.05 2.61
N TRP A 148 1.77 -3.54 2.84
CA TRP A 148 2.73 -3.94 1.80
C TRP A 148 3.17 -5.37 2.00
N THR A 149 3.80 -5.66 3.13
CA THR A 149 4.35 -6.98 3.39
C THR A 149 3.26 -8.01 3.67
N SER A 150 3.48 -9.24 3.23
CA SER A 150 2.53 -10.33 3.55
C SER A 150 2.39 -10.55 5.05
N VAL A 151 3.44 -10.27 5.85
CA VAL A 151 3.35 -10.36 7.30
C VAL A 151 2.45 -9.28 7.89
N SER A 152 2.47 -8.03 7.36
CA SER A 152 1.53 -7.00 7.79
C SER A 152 0.09 -7.37 7.43
N ARG A 153 -0.16 -7.85 6.18
CA ARG A 153 -1.49 -8.34 5.78
C ARG A 153 -1.98 -9.47 6.69
N LYS A 154 -1.13 -10.48 6.96
CA LYS A 154 -1.49 -11.60 7.85
C LYS A 154 -1.74 -11.16 9.29
N SER A 155 -1.07 -10.12 9.77
CA SER A 155 -1.31 -9.56 11.10
C SER A 155 -2.68 -8.88 11.22
N VAL A 156 -3.14 -8.21 10.16
CA VAL A 156 -4.43 -7.53 10.17
C VAL A 156 -5.60 -8.45 9.77
N LEU A 157 -5.35 -9.53 9.04
CA LEU A 157 -6.38 -10.40 8.49
C LEU A 157 -7.42 -10.86 9.51
N PRO A 158 -7.06 -11.35 10.72
CA PRO A 158 -8.04 -11.73 11.75
C PRO A 158 -8.94 -10.56 12.17
N VAL A 159 -8.41 -9.33 12.20
CA VAL A 159 -9.19 -8.14 12.56
C VAL A 159 -10.26 -7.85 11.52
N PHE A 160 -9.90 -7.94 10.22
CA PHE A 160 -10.84 -7.73 9.12
C PHE A 160 -11.92 -8.80 9.07
N GLU A 161 -11.54 -10.08 9.23
CA GLU A 161 -12.48 -11.20 9.19
C GLU A 161 -13.46 -11.18 10.37
N GLN A 162 -12.99 -10.94 11.59
CA GLN A 162 -13.82 -10.85 12.79
C GLN A 162 -14.79 -9.66 12.77
N SER A 163 -14.38 -8.57 12.12
CA SER A 163 -15.19 -7.34 12.04
C SER A 163 -16.03 -7.26 10.77
N ASN A 164 -15.96 -8.24 9.88
CA ASN A 164 -16.50 -8.20 8.52
C ASN A 164 -16.19 -6.86 7.83
N ALA A 165 -14.92 -6.45 7.82
CA ALA A 165 -14.45 -5.23 7.18
C ALA A 165 -13.70 -5.55 5.88
N LEU A 166 -13.49 -4.57 4.98
CA LEU A 166 -12.81 -4.75 3.72
C LEU A 166 -11.41 -4.12 3.72
N LEU A 167 -10.41 -4.93 3.33
CA LEU A 167 -9.06 -4.50 2.99
C LEU A 167 -8.86 -4.56 1.47
N PHE A 168 -8.32 -3.50 0.89
CA PHE A 168 -7.79 -3.49 -0.47
C PHE A 168 -6.26 -3.55 -0.39
N TYR A 169 -5.70 -4.68 -0.78
CA TYR A 169 -4.28 -4.98 -0.68
C TYR A 169 -3.59 -4.82 -2.05
N PRO A 170 -2.70 -3.80 -2.23
CA PRO A 170 -2.25 -3.39 -3.57
C PRO A 170 -0.94 -4.03 -4.03
N VAL A 171 -0.38 -4.98 -3.28
CA VAL A 171 0.97 -5.48 -3.53
C VAL A 171 0.94 -6.95 -3.94
N GLN A 172 1.95 -7.37 -4.72
CA GLN A 172 2.16 -8.79 -5.02
C GLN A 172 2.31 -9.60 -3.73
N TYR A 173 1.94 -10.87 -3.77
CA TYR A 173 2.04 -11.75 -2.62
C TYR A 173 2.29 -13.21 -3.03
N GLU A 174 2.58 -14.03 -2.05
CA GLU A 174 2.93 -15.45 -2.22
C GLU A 174 1.76 -16.37 -2.61
N GLY A 175 0.54 -15.86 -2.73
CA GLY A 175 -0.63 -16.73 -2.79
C GLY A 175 -0.90 -17.42 -1.45
N GLU A 176 -1.38 -18.65 -1.50
CA GLU A 176 -1.65 -19.52 -0.34
C GLU A 176 -2.60 -18.87 0.70
N GLU A 177 -3.45 -17.97 0.23
CA GLU A 177 -4.43 -17.24 1.03
C GLU A 177 -5.55 -16.70 0.14
N LEU A 178 -6.79 -16.81 0.61
CA LEU A 178 -7.96 -16.26 -0.04
C LEU A 178 -9.03 -15.92 1.01
N SER A 179 -9.14 -14.63 1.36
CA SER A 179 -10.07 -14.14 2.37
C SER A 179 -11.28 -13.44 1.74
N PRO A 180 -12.50 -13.62 2.28
CA PRO A 180 -13.68 -12.86 1.87
C PRO A 180 -13.60 -11.37 2.23
N ASN A 181 -12.64 -10.98 3.05
CA ASN A 181 -12.46 -9.62 3.56
C ASN A 181 -11.28 -8.88 2.92
N VAL A 182 -10.59 -9.51 1.96
CA VAL A 182 -9.47 -8.88 1.24
C VAL A 182 -9.73 -8.89 -0.26
N PHE A 183 -9.60 -7.74 -0.90
CA PHE A 183 -9.47 -7.62 -2.35
C PHE A 183 -7.99 -7.45 -2.70
N TYR A 184 -7.46 -8.40 -3.46
CA TYR A 184 -6.05 -8.45 -3.86
C TYR A 184 -5.92 -7.75 -5.21
N THR A 185 -5.45 -6.49 -5.19
CA THR A 185 -5.23 -5.72 -6.42
C THR A 185 -3.80 -5.83 -6.95
N GLY A 186 -2.89 -6.39 -6.15
CA GLY A 186 -1.55 -6.82 -6.57
C GLY A 186 -1.53 -8.24 -7.16
N ALA A 187 -0.36 -8.70 -7.58
CA ALA A 187 -0.16 -9.95 -8.28
C ALA A 187 -0.20 -11.20 -7.36
N ALA A 188 -0.83 -12.27 -7.82
CA ALA A 188 -0.61 -13.63 -7.35
C ALA A 188 0.65 -14.24 -8.01
N PRO A 189 1.19 -15.39 -7.52
CA PRO A 189 2.43 -15.97 -8.06
C PRO A 189 2.39 -16.27 -9.56
N ASN A 190 1.26 -16.69 -10.10
CA ASN A 190 1.09 -16.94 -11.54
C ASN A 190 0.95 -15.64 -12.37
N GLN A 191 0.86 -14.50 -11.71
CA GLN A 191 0.82 -13.17 -12.32
C GLN A 191 2.13 -12.39 -12.14
N GLN A 192 3.19 -13.00 -11.60
CA GLN A 192 4.51 -12.38 -11.45
C GLN A 192 5.63 -13.41 -11.40
N ALA A 193 5.76 -14.16 -10.31
CA ALA A 193 6.94 -14.98 -10.00
C ALA A 193 7.15 -16.12 -11.00
N ILE A 194 6.11 -16.88 -11.32
CA ILE A 194 6.19 -18.02 -12.23
C ILE A 194 6.53 -17.56 -13.65
N PRO A 195 5.80 -16.60 -14.27
CA PRO A 195 6.13 -16.11 -15.61
C PRO A 195 7.53 -15.50 -15.72
N ALA A 196 8.00 -14.82 -14.66
CA ALA A 196 9.34 -14.23 -14.63
C ALA A 196 10.44 -15.31 -14.68
N VAL A 197 10.28 -16.39 -13.92
CA VAL A 197 11.24 -17.49 -13.93
C VAL A 197 11.14 -18.27 -15.25
N GLU A 198 9.95 -18.47 -15.81
CA GLU A 198 9.80 -19.05 -17.17
C GLU A 198 10.53 -18.20 -18.23
N TYR A 199 10.40 -16.87 -18.16
CA TYR A 199 11.12 -15.97 -19.04
C TYR A 199 12.64 -16.18 -18.93
N LEU A 200 13.21 -16.21 -17.71
CA LEU A 200 14.63 -16.44 -17.49
C LEU A 200 15.11 -17.81 -18.06
N MET A 201 14.25 -18.82 -18.04
CA MET A 201 14.53 -20.14 -18.61
C MET A 201 14.47 -20.17 -20.15
N SER A 202 13.73 -19.22 -20.75
CA SER A 202 13.57 -19.11 -22.19
C SER A 202 14.83 -18.64 -22.88
N LYS A 203 14.92 -18.83 -24.22
CA LYS A 203 16.04 -18.31 -25.02
C LYS A 203 16.17 -16.79 -24.90
N ASP A 204 15.07 -16.08 -24.94
CA ASP A 204 15.03 -14.61 -24.88
C ASP A 204 15.41 -14.07 -23.50
N GLY A 205 15.10 -14.80 -22.44
CA GLY A 205 15.49 -14.51 -21.04
C GLY A 205 16.88 -15.03 -20.65
N GLY A 206 17.66 -15.55 -21.61
CA GLY A 206 19.04 -15.99 -21.39
C GLY A 206 19.24 -17.48 -21.18
N GLY A 207 18.19 -18.29 -21.06
CA GLY A 207 18.27 -19.75 -20.95
C GLY A 207 18.88 -20.24 -19.63
N ALA A 208 18.52 -19.61 -18.50
CA ALA A 208 19.03 -19.99 -17.18
C ALA A 208 18.70 -21.45 -16.84
N LYS A 209 19.68 -22.13 -16.24
CA LYS A 209 19.62 -23.54 -15.78
C LYS A 209 19.99 -23.69 -14.32
N ARG A 210 20.41 -22.61 -13.66
CA ARG A 210 20.68 -22.50 -12.22
C ARG A 210 20.01 -21.26 -11.65
N PHE A 211 19.56 -21.35 -10.42
CA PHE A 211 18.81 -20.28 -9.80
C PHE A 211 19.27 -20.02 -8.37
N VAL A 212 19.45 -18.74 -8.05
CA VAL A 212 19.60 -18.28 -6.68
C VAL A 212 18.28 -17.62 -6.29
N LEU A 213 17.60 -18.17 -5.30
CA LEU A 213 16.37 -17.63 -4.72
C LEU A 213 16.77 -16.85 -3.47
N LEU A 214 16.89 -15.52 -3.60
CA LEU A 214 17.35 -14.62 -2.53
C LEU A 214 16.20 -13.77 -2.02
N GLY A 215 15.94 -13.78 -0.71
CA GLY A 215 14.82 -13.03 -0.15
C GLY A 215 15.03 -12.51 1.26
N THR A 216 14.18 -11.57 1.65
CA THR A 216 14.03 -11.18 3.06
C THR A 216 13.39 -12.34 3.84
N ASP A 217 13.84 -12.57 5.07
CA ASP A 217 13.40 -13.73 5.88
C ASP A 217 12.04 -13.53 6.54
N TYR A 218 10.96 -13.74 5.75
CA TYR A 218 9.58 -13.76 6.26
C TYR A 218 8.66 -14.55 5.31
N VAL A 219 7.35 -14.58 5.58
CA VAL A 219 6.39 -15.48 4.92
C VAL A 219 6.38 -15.34 3.39
N TYR A 220 6.41 -14.10 2.83
CA TYR A 220 6.33 -13.90 1.38
C TYR A 220 7.52 -14.54 0.62
N PRO A 221 8.80 -14.21 0.92
CA PRO A 221 9.93 -14.85 0.24
C PRO A 221 9.99 -16.36 0.48
N ARG A 222 9.77 -16.80 1.73
CA ARG A 222 9.80 -18.22 2.07
C ARG A 222 8.79 -19.04 1.28
N THR A 223 7.55 -18.57 1.19
CA THR A 223 6.48 -19.26 0.46
C THR A 223 6.67 -19.13 -1.06
N THR A 224 7.03 -17.94 -1.57
CA THR A 224 7.33 -17.74 -2.99
C THR A 224 8.47 -18.64 -3.45
N ASN A 225 9.57 -18.73 -2.68
CA ASN A 225 10.69 -19.60 -3.02
C ASN A 225 10.33 -21.08 -2.92
N LYS A 226 9.45 -21.51 -1.97
CA LYS A 226 8.90 -22.87 -1.95
C LYS A 226 8.15 -23.18 -3.25
N ILE A 227 7.30 -22.27 -3.73
CA ILE A 227 6.56 -22.41 -5.00
C ILE A 227 7.55 -22.47 -6.18
N LEU A 228 8.50 -21.54 -6.24
CA LEU A 228 9.49 -21.48 -7.32
C LEU A 228 10.41 -22.69 -7.34
N ARG A 229 10.85 -23.21 -6.18
CA ARG A 229 11.61 -24.45 -6.12
C ARG A 229 10.82 -25.63 -6.68
N ALA A 230 9.54 -25.76 -6.29
CA ALA A 230 8.68 -26.81 -6.80
C ALA A 230 8.43 -26.67 -8.32
N PHE A 231 8.20 -25.45 -8.80
CA PHE A 231 8.10 -25.11 -10.22
C PHE A 231 9.40 -25.49 -10.99
N LEU A 232 10.56 -25.07 -10.51
CA LEU A 232 11.85 -25.35 -11.13
C LEU A 232 12.11 -26.87 -11.22
N LYS A 233 11.82 -27.61 -10.15
CA LYS A 233 11.92 -29.09 -10.15
C LYS A 233 10.98 -29.72 -11.17
N ALA A 234 9.76 -29.25 -11.29
CA ALA A 234 8.80 -29.70 -12.32
C ALA A 234 9.30 -29.41 -13.75
N LYS A 235 10.13 -28.37 -13.93
CA LYS A 235 10.80 -28.03 -15.20
C LYS A 235 12.15 -28.76 -15.38
N GLY A 236 12.52 -29.71 -14.50
CA GLY A 236 13.70 -30.54 -14.61
C GLY A 236 15.00 -29.90 -14.07
N ILE A 237 14.91 -28.83 -13.30
CA ILE A 237 16.08 -28.24 -12.60
C ILE A 237 16.39 -29.08 -11.36
N ALA A 238 17.62 -29.54 -11.22
CA ALA A 238 18.06 -30.34 -10.08
C ALA A 238 18.21 -29.50 -8.80
N ASP A 239 18.03 -30.10 -7.63
CA ASP A 239 18.18 -29.40 -6.33
C ASP A 239 19.58 -28.76 -6.18
N ALA A 240 20.63 -29.37 -6.70
CA ALA A 240 22.00 -28.82 -6.69
C ALA A 240 22.13 -27.53 -7.53
N ASP A 241 21.20 -27.28 -8.44
CA ASP A 241 21.15 -26.07 -9.27
C ASP A 241 20.22 -24.98 -8.70
N ILE A 242 19.76 -25.14 -7.44
CA ILE A 242 18.91 -24.17 -6.76
C ILE A 242 19.54 -23.82 -5.40
N LEU A 243 20.04 -22.59 -5.28
CA LEU A 243 20.55 -22.02 -4.03
C LEU A 243 19.48 -21.13 -3.40
N GLU A 244 19.20 -21.29 -2.11
CA GLU A 244 18.32 -20.37 -1.37
C GLU A 244 19.10 -19.62 -0.30
N GLU A 245 18.89 -18.28 -0.24
CA GLU A 245 19.50 -17.39 0.73
C GLU A 245 18.44 -16.41 1.28
N TYR A 246 18.54 -16.13 2.58
CA TYR A 246 17.62 -15.22 3.25
C TYR A 246 18.36 -14.25 4.16
N THR A 247 17.87 -13.01 4.20
CA THR A 247 18.40 -11.93 5.05
C THR A 247 17.29 -11.34 5.91
N PRO A 248 17.59 -10.84 7.12
CA PRO A 248 16.57 -10.13 7.92
C PRO A 248 16.14 -8.81 7.25
N PHE A 249 15.01 -8.26 7.68
CA PHE A 249 14.65 -6.89 7.32
C PHE A 249 15.73 -5.91 7.76
N GLY A 250 15.99 -4.86 6.96
CA GLY A 250 17.02 -3.86 7.23
C GLY A 250 18.46 -4.37 7.05
N HIS A 251 18.65 -5.55 6.45
CA HIS A 251 19.99 -6.06 6.15
C HIS A 251 20.73 -5.15 5.18
N SER A 252 22.01 -4.85 5.49
CA SER A 252 22.79 -3.87 4.73
C SER A 252 24.14 -4.38 4.23
N ASP A 253 24.62 -5.55 4.69
CA ASP A 253 25.92 -6.14 4.28
C ASP A 253 25.72 -7.34 3.34
N TYR A 254 25.76 -7.09 2.05
CA TYR A 254 25.59 -8.11 1.01
C TYR A 254 26.90 -8.68 0.43
N GLN A 255 28.08 -8.29 0.97
CA GLN A 255 29.36 -8.72 0.41
C GLN A 255 29.49 -10.25 0.31
N SER A 256 29.21 -10.95 1.40
CA SER A 256 29.31 -12.42 1.45
C SER A 256 28.29 -13.11 0.55
N ILE A 257 27.06 -12.55 0.46
CA ILE A 257 25.98 -13.08 -0.38
C ILE A 257 26.34 -12.93 -1.86
N ILE A 258 26.83 -11.76 -2.29
CA ILE A 258 27.26 -11.55 -3.67
C ILE A 258 28.45 -12.44 -4.02
N ALA A 259 29.43 -12.62 -3.11
CA ALA A 259 30.53 -13.55 -3.30
C ALA A 259 30.04 -15.00 -3.47
N LYS A 260 29.04 -15.43 -2.67
CA LYS A 260 28.40 -16.75 -2.79
C LYS A 260 27.68 -16.91 -4.13
N ILE A 261 26.96 -15.90 -4.60
CA ILE A 261 26.32 -15.89 -5.92
C ILE A 261 27.35 -16.05 -7.02
N LYS A 262 28.48 -15.30 -6.98
CA LYS A 262 29.57 -15.39 -7.95
C LYS A 262 30.17 -16.79 -7.99
N LYS A 263 30.45 -17.37 -6.82
CA LYS A 263 30.95 -18.75 -6.72
C LYS A 263 29.97 -19.74 -7.33
N PHE A 264 28.69 -19.66 -6.96
CA PHE A 264 27.65 -20.54 -7.48
C PHE A 264 27.50 -20.42 -9.00
N SER A 265 27.61 -19.22 -9.56
CA SER A 265 27.46 -18.95 -10.99
C SER A 265 28.69 -19.38 -11.82
N SER A 266 29.87 -19.61 -11.20
CA SER A 266 31.09 -19.98 -11.90
C SER A 266 31.15 -21.46 -12.33
N GLU A 267 30.17 -22.27 -11.94
CA GLU A 267 30.16 -23.73 -12.18
C GLU A 267 29.62 -24.14 -13.57
N GLY A 268 29.69 -23.27 -14.57
CA GLY A 268 29.55 -23.64 -15.98
C GLY A 268 28.14 -23.67 -16.55
N LYS A 269 27.07 -23.49 -15.72
CA LYS A 269 25.69 -23.38 -16.18
C LYS A 269 25.22 -21.92 -16.08
N LYS A 270 24.40 -21.46 -17.05
CA LYS A 270 23.78 -20.15 -16.99
C LYS A 270 22.93 -20.00 -15.70
N THR A 271 23.31 -19.05 -14.88
CA THR A 271 22.70 -18.79 -13.58
C THR A 271 21.90 -17.49 -13.60
N ALA A 272 20.74 -17.46 -12.95
CA ALA A 272 19.97 -16.25 -12.67
C ALA A 272 19.67 -16.12 -11.18
N VAL A 273 19.50 -14.90 -10.72
CA VAL A 273 19.06 -14.58 -9.35
C VAL A 273 17.60 -14.12 -9.40
N VAL A 274 16.79 -14.69 -8.54
CA VAL A 274 15.41 -14.24 -8.27
C VAL A 274 15.41 -13.54 -6.92
N SER A 275 15.14 -12.24 -6.90
CA SER A 275 15.16 -11.43 -5.70
C SER A 275 13.75 -11.14 -5.19
N THR A 276 13.49 -11.57 -3.97
CA THR A 276 12.32 -11.23 -3.16
C THR A 276 12.71 -10.40 -1.92
N ILE A 277 13.78 -9.60 -2.04
CA ILE A 277 14.22 -8.63 -1.02
C ILE A 277 13.19 -7.49 -0.99
N ASN A 278 12.82 -7.04 0.22
CA ASN A 278 11.84 -5.96 0.41
C ASN A 278 12.41 -4.78 1.18
N GLY A 279 11.81 -3.61 0.94
CA GLY A 279 12.10 -2.38 1.66
C GLY A 279 13.50 -1.81 1.34
N ASP A 280 14.04 -1.08 2.31
CA ASP A 280 15.30 -0.37 2.22
C ASP A 280 16.53 -1.28 1.99
N SER A 281 16.43 -2.59 2.31
CA SER A 281 17.48 -3.59 2.05
C SER A 281 17.82 -3.76 0.56
N ASN A 282 16.93 -3.33 -0.35
CA ASN A 282 17.21 -3.33 -1.79
C ASN A 282 18.35 -2.37 -2.16
N VAL A 283 18.45 -1.22 -1.51
CA VAL A 283 19.48 -0.21 -1.80
C VAL A 283 20.89 -0.75 -1.61
N PRO A 284 21.29 -1.29 -0.42
CA PRO A 284 22.62 -1.87 -0.24
C PRO A 284 22.84 -3.13 -1.09
N PHE A 285 21.82 -3.95 -1.36
CA PHE A 285 21.94 -5.09 -2.25
C PHE A 285 22.39 -4.66 -3.66
N TYR A 286 21.67 -3.75 -4.29
CA TYR A 286 22.01 -3.30 -5.64
C TYR A 286 23.31 -2.49 -5.69
N LYS A 287 23.60 -1.70 -4.67
CA LYS A 287 24.89 -1.01 -4.54
C LYS A 287 26.05 -2.02 -4.53
N GLU A 288 25.95 -3.07 -3.72
CA GLU A 288 27.00 -4.09 -3.63
C GLU A 288 27.08 -4.95 -4.89
N LEU A 289 25.94 -5.27 -5.52
CA LEU A 289 25.89 -5.94 -6.82
C LEU A 289 26.73 -5.18 -7.86
N GLY A 290 26.54 -3.86 -7.94
CA GLY A 290 27.28 -2.96 -8.81
C GLY A 290 28.77 -2.87 -8.44
N ASN A 291 29.09 -2.71 -7.14
CA ASN A 291 30.48 -2.62 -6.64
C ASN A 291 31.29 -3.86 -6.98
N GLN A 292 30.71 -5.05 -6.84
CA GLN A 292 31.39 -6.31 -7.17
C GLN A 292 31.36 -6.66 -8.66
N GLY A 293 30.77 -5.81 -9.50
CA GLY A 293 30.75 -5.94 -10.95
C GLY A 293 29.98 -7.16 -11.46
N LEU A 294 28.94 -7.61 -10.74
CA LEU A 294 28.08 -8.69 -11.21
C LEU A 294 27.08 -8.12 -12.24
N LYS A 295 27.38 -8.33 -13.51
CA LYS A 295 26.62 -7.75 -14.62
C LYS A 295 25.46 -8.66 -15.05
N ALA A 296 24.38 -8.04 -15.50
CA ALA A 296 23.19 -8.76 -15.97
C ALA A 296 23.46 -9.74 -17.12
N LYS A 297 24.41 -9.45 -18.01
CA LYS A 297 24.82 -10.36 -19.10
C LYS A 297 25.41 -11.67 -18.59
N ASP A 298 26.03 -11.65 -17.39
CA ASP A 298 26.72 -12.82 -16.79
C ASP A 298 25.74 -13.55 -15.84
N VAL A 299 25.08 -12.81 -14.93
CA VAL A 299 24.13 -13.34 -13.96
C VAL A 299 22.97 -12.33 -13.82
N PRO A 300 21.91 -12.45 -14.62
CA PRO A 300 20.76 -11.57 -14.49
C PRO A 300 20.09 -11.73 -13.13
N VAL A 301 19.68 -10.61 -12.53
CA VAL A 301 18.79 -10.57 -11.38
C VAL A 301 17.41 -10.19 -11.88
N VAL A 302 16.36 -10.93 -11.52
CA VAL A 302 14.98 -10.49 -11.62
C VAL A 302 14.43 -10.21 -10.24
N ALA A 303 13.91 -9.01 -10.02
CA ALA A 303 13.32 -8.58 -8.77
C ALA A 303 11.79 -8.59 -8.82
N PHE A 304 11.17 -8.90 -7.68
CA PHE A 304 9.71 -8.88 -7.52
C PHE A 304 9.21 -7.76 -6.59
N SER A 305 10.12 -7.01 -6.00
CA SER A 305 9.81 -5.90 -5.09
C SER A 305 10.71 -4.69 -5.34
N VAL A 306 11.17 -4.51 -6.57
CA VAL A 306 11.94 -3.35 -7.01
C VAL A 306 11.31 -2.77 -8.26
N GLY A 307 10.88 -1.54 -8.16
CA GLY A 307 10.35 -0.73 -9.24
C GLY A 307 11.10 0.60 -9.34
N GLU A 308 10.47 1.57 -9.98
CA GLU A 308 11.03 2.91 -10.19
C GLU A 308 11.35 3.62 -8.87
N GLU A 309 10.56 3.34 -7.82
CA GLU A 309 10.72 4.00 -6.52
C GLU A 309 11.94 3.48 -5.75
N GLU A 310 12.14 2.18 -5.70
CA GLU A 310 13.27 1.56 -5.01
C GLU A 310 14.60 1.90 -5.68
N LEU A 311 14.60 2.16 -6.99
CA LEU A 311 15.80 2.59 -7.73
C LEU A 311 16.11 4.08 -7.62
N ARG A 312 15.23 4.89 -7.04
CA ARG A 312 15.36 6.36 -6.95
C ARG A 312 16.69 6.82 -6.31
N GLY A 313 17.20 6.13 -5.34
CA GLY A 313 18.42 6.49 -4.62
C GLY A 313 19.65 5.69 -5.00
N VAL A 314 19.57 4.90 -6.09
CA VAL A 314 20.63 3.97 -6.50
C VAL A 314 21.29 4.44 -7.81
N ASP A 315 22.63 4.33 -7.92
CA ASP A 315 23.31 4.44 -9.22
C ASP A 315 22.90 3.24 -10.09
N THR A 316 22.11 3.50 -11.12
CA THR A 316 21.54 2.47 -11.99
C THR A 316 22.44 2.10 -13.17
N LYS A 317 23.52 2.85 -13.44
CA LYS A 317 24.42 2.56 -14.56
C LYS A 317 25.03 1.16 -14.49
N PRO A 318 25.57 0.67 -13.35
CA PRO A 318 26.07 -0.69 -13.25
C PRO A 318 24.97 -1.75 -13.26
N LEU A 319 23.70 -1.37 -13.10
CA LEU A 319 22.54 -2.26 -13.00
C LEU A 319 21.81 -2.46 -14.32
N VAL A 320 22.21 -1.75 -15.38
CA VAL A 320 21.59 -1.87 -16.70
C VAL A 320 21.56 -3.33 -17.17
N GLY A 321 20.37 -3.77 -17.60
CA GLY A 321 20.14 -5.14 -18.06
C GLY A 321 19.58 -6.09 -16.98
N HIS A 322 19.70 -5.77 -15.68
CA HIS A 322 18.94 -6.50 -14.67
C HIS A 322 17.45 -6.26 -14.81
N LEU A 323 16.63 -7.16 -14.26
CA LEU A 323 15.22 -7.26 -14.57
C LEU A 323 14.35 -7.03 -13.34
N ALA A 324 13.12 -6.59 -13.58
CA ALA A 324 12.03 -6.65 -12.62
C ALA A 324 10.78 -7.24 -13.28
N ALA A 325 9.93 -7.89 -12.50
CA ALA A 325 8.67 -8.42 -12.97
C ALA A 325 7.51 -7.75 -12.24
N TRP A 326 6.61 -7.10 -12.98
CA TRP A 326 5.49 -6.36 -12.47
C TRP A 326 4.29 -6.44 -13.41
N ASN A 327 3.16 -5.86 -13.01
CA ASN A 327 1.98 -5.72 -13.86
C ASN A 327 1.85 -4.31 -14.48
N TYR A 328 2.76 -3.42 -14.11
CA TYR A 328 2.86 -2.06 -14.63
C TYR A 328 4.30 -1.56 -14.53
N PHE A 329 4.69 -0.72 -15.50
CA PHE A 329 5.88 0.14 -15.45
C PHE A 329 5.52 1.53 -15.96
N GLN A 330 6.12 2.57 -15.41
CA GLN A 330 5.90 3.95 -15.85
C GLN A 330 6.20 4.13 -17.34
N SER A 331 7.13 3.38 -17.89
CA SER A 331 7.57 3.47 -19.28
C SER A 331 6.56 2.94 -20.31
N ILE A 332 5.50 2.24 -19.89
CA ILE A 332 4.45 1.73 -20.77
C ILE A 332 3.75 2.88 -21.48
N LYS A 333 3.67 2.82 -22.83
CA LYS A 333 3.12 3.88 -23.66
C LYS A 333 1.66 3.62 -24.02
N ASN A 334 0.75 4.39 -23.44
CA ASN A 334 -0.65 4.48 -23.83
C ASN A 334 -1.30 5.71 -23.19
N PRO A 335 -2.43 6.24 -23.73
CA PRO A 335 -3.06 7.48 -23.24
C PRO A 335 -3.52 7.41 -21.77
N THR A 336 -3.92 6.23 -21.27
CA THR A 336 -4.36 6.08 -19.89
C THR A 336 -3.18 6.23 -18.91
N ASN A 337 -2.01 5.71 -19.29
CA ASN A 337 -0.79 5.89 -18.51
C ASN A 337 -0.31 7.35 -18.55
N ASP A 338 -0.31 7.96 -19.71
CA ASP A 338 0.08 9.37 -19.85
C ASP A 338 -0.79 10.27 -18.96
N GLU A 339 -2.09 9.99 -18.88
CA GLU A 339 -3.01 10.69 -17.97
C GLU A 339 -2.69 10.42 -16.51
N PHE A 340 -2.44 9.17 -16.13
CA PHE A 340 -2.09 8.78 -14.75
C PHE A 340 -0.80 9.47 -14.29
N ILE A 341 0.26 9.43 -15.10
CA ILE A 341 1.53 10.12 -14.82
C ILE A 341 1.32 11.63 -14.70
N LYS A 342 0.53 12.24 -15.59
CA LYS A 342 0.21 13.67 -15.53
C LYS A 342 -0.51 14.04 -14.24
N LYS A 343 -1.50 13.25 -13.83
CA LYS A 343 -2.24 13.45 -12.58
C LYS A 343 -1.34 13.33 -11.36
N TRP A 344 -0.51 12.29 -11.32
CA TRP A 344 0.45 12.10 -10.25
C TRP A 344 1.45 13.27 -10.18
N SER A 345 2.01 13.68 -11.30
CA SER A 345 2.93 14.82 -11.37
C SER A 345 2.31 16.11 -10.84
N ALA A 346 1.08 16.40 -11.24
CA ALA A 346 0.35 17.58 -10.77
C ALA A 346 0.06 17.51 -9.28
N TYR A 347 -0.38 16.34 -8.79
CA TYR A 347 -0.66 16.10 -7.38
C TYR A 347 0.61 16.22 -6.52
N ALA A 348 1.70 15.54 -6.91
CA ALA A 348 2.96 15.55 -6.20
C ALA A 348 3.55 16.97 -6.06
N LYS A 349 3.44 17.77 -7.13
CA LYS A 349 3.84 19.19 -7.12
C LYS A 349 2.94 20.02 -6.21
N ALA A 350 1.63 19.88 -6.32
CA ALA A 350 0.67 20.66 -5.51
C ALA A 350 0.77 20.34 -4.01
N LYS A 351 1.02 19.10 -3.65
CA LYS A 351 1.17 18.65 -2.25
C LYS A 351 2.63 18.72 -1.76
N ASN A 352 3.57 19.20 -2.58
CA ASN A 352 5.00 19.30 -2.26
C ASN A 352 5.60 17.96 -1.77
N ILE A 353 5.24 16.84 -2.43
CA ILE A 353 5.67 15.49 -2.02
C ILE A 353 7.18 15.36 -2.25
N ALA A 354 7.90 15.07 -1.18
CA ALA A 354 9.36 14.92 -1.22
C ALA A 354 9.79 13.86 -2.25
N GLY A 355 10.82 14.18 -3.04
CA GLY A 355 11.31 13.30 -4.10
C GLY A 355 10.44 13.28 -5.37
N HIS A 356 9.13 13.49 -5.28
CA HIS A 356 8.21 13.40 -6.42
C HIS A 356 7.84 14.75 -7.05
N LYS A 357 7.92 15.86 -6.31
CA LYS A 357 7.59 17.19 -6.83
C LYS A 357 8.43 17.62 -8.04
N ASP A 358 9.68 17.16 -8.07
CA ASP A 358 10.67 17.54 -9.11
C ASP A 358 10.91 16.39 -10.11
N LYS A 359 10.86 15.14 -9.64
CA LYS A 359 11.00 13.92 -10.45
C LYS A 359 9.90 12.93 -10.08
N PRO A 360 8.67 13.12 -10.57
CA PRO A 360 7.56 12.21 -10.28
C PRO A 360 7.83 10.83 -10.89
N LEU A 361 7.70 9.79 -10.09
CA LEU A 361 7.75 8.40 -10.53
C LEU A 361 6.44 7.72 -10.18
N THR A 362 6.02 6.78 -11.02
CA THR A 362 4.91 5.87 -10.78
C THR A 362 5.41 4.44 -10.90
N ASN A 363 4.81 3.51 -10.14
CA ASN A 363 5.17 2.10 -10.14
C ASN A 363 3.93 1.20 -10.03
N ASP A 364 4.12 -0.11 -10.11
CA ASP A 364 3.03 -1.10 -10.07
C ASP A 364 2.15 -0.99 -8.81
N PRO A 365 2.69 -0.94 -7.56
CA PRO A 365 1.85 -0.81 -6.38
C PRO A 365 1.01 0.48 -6.35
N MET A 366 1.48 1.57 -6.97
CA MET A 366 0.69 2.79 -7.12
C MET A 366 -0.48 2.57 -8.09
N GLU A 367 -0.26 1.90 -9.24
CA GLU A 367 -1.35 1.52 -10.14
C GLU A 367 -2.38 0.67 -9.40
N ALA A 368 -1.94 -0.39 -8.73
CA ALA A 368 -2.81 -1.31 -8.01
C ALA A 368 -3.61 -0.62 -6.89
N THR A 369 -2.98 0.33 -6.18
CA THR A 369 -3.63 1.19 -5.18
C THR A 369 -4.70 2.06 -5.82
N TYR A 370 -4.36 2.76 -6.90
CA TYR A 370 -5.26 3.64 -7.65
C TYR A 370 -6.50 2.87 -8.15
N LEU A 371 -6.28 1.68 -8.73
CA LEU A 371 -7.36 0.80 -9.16
C LEU A 371 -8.26 0.40 -7.97
N GLY A 372 -7.66 -0.01 -6.86
CA GLY A 372 -8.39 -0.46 -5.67
C GLY A 372 -9.35 0.60 -5.13
N VAL A 373 -8.88 1.85 -5.00
CA VAL A 373 -9.70 2.97 -4.50
C VAL A 373 -10.86 3.28 -5.46
N HIS A 374 -10.57 3.38 -6.77
CA HIS A 374 -11.60 3.69 -7.76
C HIS A 374 -12.62 2.57 -7.91
N MET A 375 -12.19 1.30 -7.91
CA MET A 375 -13.10 0.16 -8.02
C MET A 375 -13.98 0.02 -6.77
N TRP A 376 -13.44 0.28 -5.57
CA TRP A 376 -14.26 0.37 -4.37
C TRP A 376 -15.33 1.47 -4.49
N ALA A 377 -14.97 2.65 -4.95
CA ALA A 377 -15.93 3.75 -5.13
C ALA A 377 -17.01 3.41 -6.16
N GLN A 378 -16.63 2.71 -7.25
CA GLN A 378 -17.59 2.16 -8.23
C GLN A 378 -18.52 1.13 -7.60
N ALA A 379 -17.98 0.23 -6.75
CA ALA A 379 -18.77 -0.79 -6.05
C ALA A 379 -19.78 -0.17 -5.09
N VAL A 380 -19.37 0.82 -4.30
CA VAL A 380 -20.27 1.57 -3.40
C VAL A 380 -21.39 2.26 -4.19
N THR A 381 -21.04 2.87 -5.31
CA THR A 381 -22.03 3.53 -6.20
C THR A 381 -23.02 2.52 -6.79
N LYS A 382 -22.55 1.38 -7.28
CA LYS A 382 -23.35 0.29 -7.82
C LYS A 382 -24.25 -0.34 -6.75
N ALA A 383 -23.71 -0.58 -5.56
CA ALA A 383 -24.42 -1.13 -4.42
C ALA A 383 -25.40 -0.12 -3.78
N LYS A 384 -25.26 1.18 -4.07
CA LYS A 384 -25.94 2.30 -3.39
C LYS A 384 -25.80 2.23 -1.87
N SER A 385 -24.68 1.74 -1.38
CA SER A 385 -24.43 1.44 0.04
C SER A 385 -22.94 1.29 0.32
N THR A 386 -22.53 1.60 1.55
CA THR A 386 -21.22 1.25 2.11
C THR A 386 -21.24 -0.05 2.91
N ASP A 387 -22.37 -0.74 2.95
CA ASP A 387 -22.48 -2.05 3.59
C ASP A 387 -21.49 -3.05 2.95
N VAL A 388 -20.74 -3.74 3.79
CA VAL A 388 -19.61 -4.58 3.37
C VAL A 388 -20.04 -5.68 2.41
N ASP A 389 -21.14 -6.39 2.71
CA ASP A 389 -21.57 -7.52 1.89
C ASP A 389 -22.11 -7.06 0.53
N LYS A 390 -22.80 -5.93 0.50
CA LYS A 390 -23.28 -5.31 -0.74
C LYS A 390 -22.13 -4.81 -1.60
N VAL A 391 -21.12 -4.18 -0.98
CA VAL A 391 -19.92 -3.71 -1.69
C VAL A 391 -19.12 -4.91 -2.21
N ARG A 392 -18.91 -5.95 -1.40
CA ARG A 392 -18.26 -7.20 -1.82
C ARG A 392 -18.94 -7.81 -3.03
N ALA A 393 -20.24 -7.96 -2.99
CA ALA A 393 -21.02 -8.49 -4.12
C ALA A 393 -20.92 -7.60 -5.37
N ALA A 394 -20.89 -6.27 -5.20
CA ALA A 394 -20.77 -5.31 -6.29
C ALA A 394 -19.37 -5.26 -6.92
N MET A 395 -18.32 -5.71 -6.20
CA MET A 395 -16.94 -5.77 -6.71
C MET A 395 -16.77 -6.83 -7.82
N TYR A 396 -17.46 -7.95 -7.72
CA TYR A 396 -17.31 -9.03 -8.68
C TYR A 396 -17.64 -8.61 -10.11
N GLY A 397 -16.77 -8.98 -11.04
CA GLY A 397 -16.90 -8.71 -12.46
C GLY A 397 -16.71 -7.24 -12.85
N GLN A 398 -16.41 -6.34 -11.92
CA GLN A 398 -16.09 -4.96 -12.26
C GLN A 398 -14.85 -4.87 -13.13
N THR A 399 -14.84 -3.88 -13.99
CA THR A 399 -13.70 -3.57 -14.86
C THR A 399 -13.21 -2.14 -14.62
N PHE A 400 -11.91 -1.94 -14.85
CA PHE A 400 -11.28 -0.63 -14.83
C PHE A 400 -10.21 -0.54 -15.92
N LYS A 401 -10.20 0.57 -16.67
CA LYS A 401 -9.17 0.84 -17.67
C LYS A 401 -7.90 1.27 -16.96
N ALA A 402 -6.94 0.37 -16.86
CA ALA A 402 -5.73 0.54 -16.07
C ALA A 402 -4.64 1.33 -16.81
N PRO A 403 -3.76 2.06 -16.08
CA PRO A 403 -2.57 2.69 -16.62
C PRO A 403 -1.65 1.74 -17.40
N SER A 404 -1.56 0.47 -17.00
CA SER A 404 -0.87 -0.60 -17.74
C SER A 404 -1.41 -0.83 -19.17
N GLY A 405 -2.49 -0.14 -19.55
CA GLY A 405 -3.08 -0.19 -20.89
C GLY A 405 -4.07 -1.31 -21.11
N ILE A 406 -4.33 -2.12 -20.10
CA ILE A 406 -5.34 -3.18 -20.13
C ILE A 406 -6.65 -2.72 -19.50
N THR A 407 -7.73 -3.44 -19.76
CA THR A 407 -8.93 -3.39 -18.94
C THR A 407 -8.82 -4.48 -17.88
N SER A 408 -8.41 -4.08 -16.68
CA SER A 408 -8.38 -4.99 -15.53
C SER A 408 -9.80 -5.36 -15.11
N LYS A 409 -10.01 -6.63 -14.76
CA LYS A 409 -11.28 -7.16 -14.27
C LYS A 409 -11.08 -7.72 -12.87
N MET A 410 -11.93 -7.35 -11.92
CA MET A 410 -12.05 -8.09 -10.67
C MET A 410 -12.66 -9.44 -10.96
N ASP A 411 -12.01 -10.51 -10.58
CA ASP A 411 -12.51 -11.86 -10.80
C ASP A 411 -13.92 -12.03 -10.25
N ASP A 412 -14.71 -12.89 -10.89
CA ASP A 412 -16.10 -13.12 -10.51
C ASP A 412 -16.24 -13.97 -9.22
N LYS A 413 -15.12 -14.51 -8.69
CA LYS A 413 -15.14 -15.50 -7.60
C LYS A 413 -14.06 -15.29 -6.54
N ASN A 414 -12.82 -14.91 -6.93
CA ASN A 414 -11.65 -15.06 -6.07
C ASN A 414 -11.02 -13.76 -5.53
N HIS A 415 -11.71 -12.64 -5.60
CA HIS A 415 -11.24 -11.35 -5.06
C HIS A 415 -9.93 -10.80 -5.65
N HIS A 416 -9.48 -11.28 -6.80
CA HIS A 416 -8.25 -10.84 -7.45
C HIS A 416 -8.53 -10.11 -8.76
N LEU A 417 -7.60 -9.19 -9.13
CA LEU A 417 -7.61 -8.58 -10.44
C LEU A 417 -6.99 -9.51 -11.50
N HIS A 418 -7.57 -9.55 -12.68
CA HIS A 418 -6.90 -10.06 -13.87
C HIS A 418 -5.86 -9.03 -14.32
N LYS A 419 -4.59 -9.43 -14.43
CA LYS A 419 -3.48 -8.53 -14.71
C LYS A 419 -2.54 -9.11 -15.75
N SER A 420 -1.98 -8.26 -16.63
CA SER A 420 -0.88 -8.69 -17.52
C SER A 420 0.44 -8.68 -16.75
N VAL A 421 1.36 -9.55 -17.13
CA VAL A 421 2.71 -9.59 -16.58
C VAL A 421 3.67 -8.92 -17.56
N PHE A 422 4.53 -8.07 -17.04
CA PHE A 422 5.61 -7.43 -17.81
C PHE A 422 6.96 -7.77 -17.16
N ILE A 423 7.97 -8.01 -18.01
CA ILE A 423 9.37 -8.03 -17.58
C ILE A 423 9.99 -6.73 -18.07
N GLY A 424 10.50 -5.95 -17.13
CA GLY A 424 11.18 -4.68 -17.38
C GLY A 424 12.68 -4.83 -17.15
N GLU A 425 13.46 -4.29 -18.07
CA GLU A 425 14.94 -4.21 -17.99
C GLU A 425 15.35 -2.84 -17.47
N VAL A 426 16.15 -2.81 -16.41
CA VAL A 426 16.68 -1.59 -15.80
C VAL A 426 17.48 -0.78 -16.82
N GLN A 427 17.19 0.50 -16.93
CA GLN A 427 17.90 1.46 -17.78
C GLN A 427 18.78 2.39 -16.93
N ALA A 428 19.71 3.08 -17.58
CA ALA A 428 20.69 3.94 -16.91
C ALA A 428 20.06 5.17 -16.19
N ASP A 429 18.85 5.54 -16.55
CA ASP A 429 18.08 6.64 -15.96
C ASP A 429 17.17 6.22 -14.80
N GLY A 430 17.21 4.92 -14.44
CA GLY A 430 16.37 4.33 -13.38
C GLY A 430 14.96 3.97 -13.83
N GLN A 431 14.66 4.09 -15.15
CA GLN A 431 13.43 3.58 -15.72
C GLN A 431 13.58 2.12 -16.16
N PHE A 432 12.48 1.50 -16.56
CA PHE A 432 12.46 0.13 -17.08
C PHE A 432 12.04 0.13 -18.54
N LYS A 433 12.76 -0.63 -19.37
CA LYS A 433 12.33 -0.98 -20.72
C LYS A 433 11.59 -2.31 -20.68
N VAL A 434 10.31 -2.34 -21.04
CA VAL A 434 9.57 -3.61 -21.14
C VAL A 434 10.18 -4.45 -22.28
N VAL A 435 10.71 -5.62 -21.93
CA VAL A 435 11.34 -6.57 -22.85
C VAL A 435 10.48 -7.80 -23.12
N TRP A 436 9.50 -8.08 -22.27
CA TRP A 436 8.53 -9.17 -22.43
C TRP A 436 7.22 -8.86 -21.72
N LYS A 437 6.12 -9.41 -22.22
CA LYS A 437 4.79 -9.34 -21.61
C LYS A 437 3.95 -10.55 -21.96
N THR A 438 2.96 -10.87 -21.11
CA THR A 438 1.91 -11.84 -21.44
C THR A 438 1.05 -11.35 -22.61
N PRO A 439 0.48 -12.26 -23.43
CA PRO A 439 -0.42 -11.90 -24.54
C PRO A 439 -1.66 -11.11 -24.09
N GLY A 440 -2.09 -11.29 -22.85
CA GLY A 440 -3.26 -10.63 -22.27
C GLY A 440 -3.26 -10.75 -20.75
N PRO A 441 -4.34 -10.28 -20.10
CA PRO A 441 -4.52 -10.42 -18.66
C PRO A 441 -4.56 -11.89 -18.23
N VAL A 442 -3.82 -12.22 -17.18
CA VAL A 442 -3.78 -13.52 -16.53
C VAL A 442 -4.80 -13.54 -15.39
N VAL A 443 -5.61 -14.59 -15.32
CA VAL A 443 -6.48 -14.85 -14.16
C VAL A 443 -5.60 -15.26 -12.99
N ALA A 444 -5.82 -14.65 -11.83
CA ALA A 444 -5.05 -15.00 -10.64
C ALA A 444 -5.38 -16.40 -10.14
N ASP A 445 -4.34 -17.15 -9.78
CA ASP A 445 -4.45 -18.41 -9.07
C ASP A 445 -3.78 -18.26 -7.69
N PRO A 446 -4.58 -18.06 -6.62
CA PRO A 446 -4.05 -17.90 -5.27
C PRO A 446 -3.52 -19.22 -4.68
N TRP A 447 -3.92 -20.39 -5.23
CA TRP A 447 -3.49 -21.71 -4.76
C TRP A 447 -2.58 -22.35 -5.79
N SER A 448 -1.27 -22.18 -5.64
CA SER A 448 -0.31 -22.67 -6.63
C SER A 448 -0.41 -24.18 -6.87
N ASP A 449 -0.57 -24.59 -8.14
CA ASP A 449 -0.57 -25.99 -8.56
C ASP A 449 0.73 -26.74 -8.25
N PHE A 450 1.81 -26.01 -8.00
CA PHE A 450 3.12 -26.59 -7.64
C PHE A 450 3.23 -26.97 -6.16
N ILE A 451 2.22 -26.63 -5.35
CA ILE A 451 2.14 -27.01 -3.94
C ILE A 451 1.12 -28.14 -3.79
N ALA A 452 1.60 -29.32 -3.42
CA ALA A 452 0.79 -30.55 -3.38
C ALA A 452 -0.43 -30.43 -2.45
N GLU A 453 -0.30 -29.66 -1.36
CA GLU A 453 -1.34 -29.40 -0.37
C GLU A 453 -2.49 -28.54 -0.91
N ASN A 454 -2.32 -27.94 -2.09
CA ASN A 454 -3.36 -27.14 -2.75
C ASN A 454 -4.31 -27.95 -3.63
N LYS A 455 -3.96 -29.21 -3.88
CA LYS A 455 -4.79 -30.06 -4.73
C LYS A 455 -6.25 -30.14 -4.22
N GLY A 456 -7.18 -29.64 -5.03
CA GLY A 456 -8.61 -29.64 -4.70
C GLY A 456 -9.07 -28.46 -3.85
N LYS A 457 -8.19 -27.48 -3.50
CA LYS A 457 -8.62 -26.23 -2.88
C LYS A 457 -9.51 -25.44 -3.84
N ALA A 458 -10.61 -24.91 -3.29
CA ALA A 458 -11.52 -24.07 -4.08
C ALA A 458 -10.92 -22.68 -4.28
N ASN A 459 -10.98 -22.20 -5.52
CA ASN A 459 -10.56 -20.84 -5.87
C ASN A 459 -11.71 -19.83 -5.65
N VAL A 460 -12.34 -19.92 -4.47
CA VAL A 460 -13.36 -19.00 -3.99
C VAL A 460 -13.14 -18.77 -2.49
N PRO A 461 -13.35 -17.54 -1.97
CA PRO A 461 -13.23 -17.29 -0.54
C PRO A 461 -14.22 -18.14 0.24
N ALA A 462 -13.82 -18.55 1.44
CA ALA A 462 -14.77 -19.10 2.41
C ALA A 462 -15.87 -18.05 2.67
N LYS A 463 -17.11 -18.50 2.91
CA LYS A 463 -18.17 -17.56 3.30
C LYS A 463 -17.75 -16.86 4.59
N SER A 464 -17.93 -15.53 4.65
CA SER A 464 -17.80 -14.78 5.91
C SER A 464 -18.72 -15.42 6.95
N LYS A 465 -18.19 -15.68 8.14
CA LYS A 465 -18.95 -16.27 9.24
C LYS A 465 -19.95 -15.28 9.80
#